data_df6f846513d7acd9fd42acfbbfa107b5
#
_entry.id   df6f846513d7acd9fd42acfbbfa107b5
#
_cell.length_a   1.000
_cell.length_b   1.000
_cell.length_c   1.000
_cell.angle_alpha   90.00
_cell.angle_beta   90.00
_cell.angle_gamma   90.00
#
_symmetry.space_group_name_H-M   'P 1'
#
loop_
_entity.id
_entity.type
_entity.pdbx_description
1 polymer ?
#
loop_
_entity_poly.entity_id
_entity_poly.type
_entity_poly.pdbx_seq_one_letter_code
_entity_poly.pdbx_strand_id
1 'polypeptide(L)'
;MKVESTPDVQTLQILDQPVVSGTTRAQVPVAAPVVDDLANLFSQEVAFNSKALSQRSMGVRITPVEQLSQLYDQLGHPAQASLAAISRRVRLQLLQQPGVDKLLEITGNDPARTYVILRQVTAQAEAEVRKTEAALARDALAKLEVRYRREIQAGLNIAMALQAATDDPQERQAMRALYYASVVVRQSLAAMMQALLGVYGGEQFAAGLNVMRRALADDIAAQASSIPGAKLRTLLLGLQSCGHLNGVLSSCESLIQRLEVEHDAVVLLQRLLGYAGGGIACAEVQRLAGDLSHESSAGQLVSLNGIYPMLKGLPLALWRDNRGRQEGLHNVLLVMDELTRQEKLPVRPGDDSRAEG
;
A
#
# COMPACT_ATOMS: atom_id res chain seq x y z
N MET A 1 40.67 21.21 47.78
CA MET A 1 40.85 22.06 46.61
C MET A 1 39.62 21.88 45.76
N LYS A 2 38.60 22.78 45.89
CA LYS A 2 38.35 23.96 45.06
C LYS A 2 38.47 23.61 43.58
N VAL A 3 37.48 23.78 42.67
CA VAL A 3 36.65 24.97 42.43
C VAL A 3 35.40 24.55 41.65
N GLU A 4 34.28 25.10 41.99
CA GLU A 4 33.06 25.44 41.33
C GLU A 4 33.25 26.03 39.92
N SER A 5 32.26 25.83 39.04
CA SER A 5 31.62 26.92 38.27
C SER A 5 30.46 26.39 37.42
N THR A 6 29.27 26.83 37.73
CA THR A 6 28.08 26.92 36.90
C THR A 6 28.21 28.08 35.91
N PRO A 7 27.65 28.05 34.72
CA PRO A 7 27.31 29.25 33.98
C PRO A 7 25.80 29.51 33.89
N ASP A 8 25.52 30.75 34.05
CA ASP A 8 24.30 31.54 34.09
C ASP A 8 23.29 31.29 32.99
N VAL A 9 22.04 31.35 33.41
CA VAL A 9 20.86 31.56 32.59
C VAL A 9 20.78 33.03 32.19
N GLN A 10 20.99 33.36 30.94
CA GLN A 10 20.71 34.69 30.40
C GLN A 10 19.26 34.81 29.95
N THR A 11 18.51 35.56 30.67
CA THR A 11 17.20 36.12 30.40
C THR A 11 17.27 37.07 29.19
N LEU A 12 16.64 36.74 28.06
CA LEU A 12 16.47 37.69 26.97
C LEU A 12 15.22 38.52 27.19
N GLN A 13 15.45 39.80 27.41
CA GLN A 13 14.46 40.87 27.53
C GLN A 13 13.75 41.10 26.18
N ILE A 14 12.44 41.17 26.26
CA ILE A 14 11.55 41.62 25.18
C ILE A 14 11.70 43.12 25.05
N LEU A 15 12.17 43.59 23.90
CA LEU A 15 12.16 45.01 23.53
C LEU A 15 10.88 45.31 22.73
N ASP A 16 10.05 46.17 23.30
CA ASP A 16 8.95 46.87 22.67
C ASP A 16 9.43 47.63 21.41
N GLN A 17 8.72 47.50 20.29
CA GLN A 17 8.82 48.44 19.17
C GLN A 17 7.44 48.82 18.63
N PRO A 18 7.30 50.04 18.13
CA PRO A 18 6.01 50.69 17.97
C PRO A 18 5.28 50.33 16.66
N VAL A 19 3.97 50.44 16.74
CA VAL A 19 2.98 50.33 15.70
C VAL A 19 3.24 51.35 14.57
N VAL A 20 3.43 50.87 13.34
CA VAL A 20 3.27 51.66 12.12
C VAL A 20 2.11 51.11 11.34
N SER A 21 1.09 51.92 11.21
CA SER A 21 -0.13 51.71 10.42
C SER A 21 0.17 51.77 8.91
N GLY A 22 -0.46 50.87 8.17
CA GLY A 22 -0.79 51.10 6.75
C GLY A 22 -0.24 50.09 5.78
N THR A 23 -1.04 49.14 5.38
CA THR A 23 -1.51 48.90 4.01
C THR A 23 -2.21 47.57 3.94
N THR A 24 -3.46 47.58 3.58
CA THR A 24 -4.33 46.44 3.35
C THR A 24 -3.80 45.61 2.17
N ARG A 25 -3.12 44.52 2.47
CA ARG A 25 -2.77 43.51 1.47
C ARG A 25 -3.65 42.27 1.73
N ALA A 26 -4.51 41.95 0.78
CA ALA A 26 -5.40 40.80 0.82
C ALA A 26 -4.61 39.54 1.23
N GLN A 27 -4.89 39.03 2.41
CA GLN A 27 -4.40 37.74 2.85
C GLN A 27 -5.19 36.64 2.09
N VAL A 28 -4.49 35.99 1.17
CA VAL A 28 -4.90 34.69 0.67
C VAL A 28 -4.89 33.74 1.88
N PRO A 29 -5.98 33.03 2.19
CA PRO A 29 -5.97 32.08 3.30
C PRO A 29 -4.98 30.98 2.97
N VAL A 30 -3.88 30.94 3.71
CA VAL A 30 -2.97 29.78 3.75
C VAL A 30 -3.75 28.65 4.42
N ALA A 31 -4.17 27.70 3.60
CA ALA A 31 -4.76 26.46 4.10
C ALA A 31 -3.68 25.64 4.84
N ALA A 32 -3.67 25.74 6.15
CA ALA A 32 -3.20 24.71 7.06
C ALA A 32 -4.35 24.50 8.05
N PRO A 33 -4.85 23.32 8.22
CA PRO A 33 -4.16 22.18 8.79
C PRO A 33 -4.66 20.80 8.27
N VAL A 34 -4.09 20.30 7.20
CA VAL A 34 -4.41 18.94 6.74
C VAL A 34 -3.75 17.88 7.65
N VAL A 35 -2.72 18.27 8.39
CA VAL A 35 -1.94 17.34 9.25
C VAL A 35 -2.68 16.99 10.53
N ASP A 36 -3.37 17.95 11.15
CA ASP A 36 -4.12 17.71 12.38
C ASP A 36 -5.39 16.89 12.13
N ASP A 37 -6.07 17.11 11.00
CA ASP A 37 -7.23 16.30 10.61
C ASP A 37 -6.85 14.85 10.31
N LEU A 38 -5.70 14.62 9.68
CA LEU A 38 -5.17 13.28 9.43
C LEU A 38 -4.77 12.56 10.72
N ALA A 39 -4.16 13.27 11.66
CA ALA A 39 -3.82 12.73 12.97
C ALA A 39 -5.08 12.40 13.79
N ASN A 40 -6.11 13.23 13.72
CA ASN A 40 -7.38 13.01 14.38
C ASN A 40 -8.16 11.83 13.77
N LEU A 41 -8.21 11.72 12.43
CA LEU A 41 -8.81 10.57 11.74
C LEU A 41 -8.07 9.27 12.08
N PHE A 42 -6.75 9.31 12.10
CA PHE A 42 -5.92 8.18 12.52
C PHE A 42 -6.23 7.76 13.96
N SER A 43 -6.28 8.72 14.89
CA SER A 43 -6.58 8.46 16.29
C SER A 43 -8.00 7.92 16.48
N GLN A 44 -8.97 8.40 15.71
CA GLN A 44 -10.35 7.90 15.72
C GLN A 44 -10.44 6.49 15.15
N GLU A 45 -9.77 6.20 14.04
CA GLU A 45 -9.79 4.87 13.39
C GLU A 45 -9.09 3.81 14.27
N VAL A 46 -7.97 4.16 14.89
CA VAL A 46 -7.26 3.30 15.86
C VAL A 46 -8.09 3.11 17.14
N ALA A 47 -8.72 4.16 17.65
CA ALA A 47 -9.58 4.09 18.84
C ALA A 47 -10.85 3.26 18.55
N PHE A 48 -11.46 3.42 17.37
CA PHE A 48 -12.63 2.65 16.96
C PHE A 48 -12.28 1.15 16.83
N ASN A 49 -11.16 0.82 16.16
CA ASN A 49 -10.71 -0.55 15.99
C ASN A 49 -10.29 -1.19 17.33
N SER A 50 -9.62 -0.45 18.20
CA SER A 50 -9.25 -0.93 19.54
C SER A 50 -10.49 -1.17 20.40
N LYS A 51 -11.51 -0.30 20.30
CA LYS A 51 -12.79 -0.45 21.00
C LYS A 51 -13.62 -1.62 20.43
N ALA A 52 -13.61 -1.82 19.13
CA ALA A 52 -14.24 -2.97 18.47
C ALA A 52 -13.57 -4.30 18.83
N LEU A 53 -12.24 -4.33 18.94
CA LEU A 53 -11.47 -5.49 19.42
C LEU A 53 -11.75 -5.76 20.90
N SER A 54 -11.80 -4.72 21.75
CA SER A 54 -12.13 -4.84 23.17
C SER A 54 -13.57 -5.30 23.37
N GLN A 55 -14.52 -4.82 22.57
CA GLN A 55 -15.91 -5.27 22.61
C GLN A 55 -16.09 -6.70 22.10
N ARG A 56 -15.31 -7.11 21.08
CA ARG A 56 -15.27 -8.51 20.61
C ARG A 56 -14.67 -9.44 21.66
N SER A 57 -13.72 -8.98 22.46
CA SER A 57 -13.17 -9.78 23.58
C SER A 57 -14.13 -9.92 24.76
N MET A 58 -15.12 -9.02 24.89
CA MET A 58 -16.08 -9.02 26.00
C MET A 58 -17.46 -9.62 25.66
N GLY A 59 -17.83 -9.77 24.39
CA GLY A 59 -19.23 -9.96 23.99
C GLY A 59 -19.67 -11.31 23.46
N VAL A 60 -18.80 -12.11 22.88
CA VAL A 60 -19.16 -13.43 22.35
C VAL A 60 -17.99 -14.40 22.60
N ARG A 61 -18.20 -15.38 23.45
CA ARG A 61 -17.38 -16.60 23.50
C ARG A 61 -17.67 -17.38 22.20
N ILE A 62 -17.16 -16.87 21.06
CA ILE A 62 -17.01 -17.69 19.87
C ILE A 62 -16.03 -18.79 20.27
N THR A 63 -16.48 -20.04 20.20
CA THR A 63 -15.60 -21.15 20.50
C THR A 63 -14.38 -21.04 19.58
N PRO A 64 -13.16 -21.23 20.06
CA PRO A 64 -11.93 -21.12 19.24
C PRO A 64 -12.01 -21.92 17.93
N VAL A 65 -12.79 -22.99 17.91
CA VAL A 65 -13.00 -23.90 16.78
C VAL A 65 -13.79 -23.22 15.64
N GLU A 66 -14.86 -22.48 15.95
CA GLU A 66 -15.66 -21.79 14.92
C GLU A 66 -14.86 -20.66 14.25
N GLN A 67 -14.11 -19.93 15.05
CA GLN A 67 -13.22 -18.90 14.52
C GLN A 67 -12.12 -19.46 13.63
N LEU A 68 -11.54 -20.62 13.98
CA LEU A 68 -10.51 -21.28 13.17
C LEU A 68 -11.08 -21.76 11.84
N SER A 69 -12.30 -22.28 11.80
CA SER A 69 -12.97 -22.66 10.54
C SER A 69 -13.17 -21.46 9.63
N GLN A 70 -13.70 -20.36 10.16
CA GLN A 70 -13.89 -19.13 9.37
C GLN A 70 -12.56 -18.57 8.85
N LEU A 71 -11.51 -18.53 9.68
CA LEU A 71 -10.19 -18.09 9.25
C LEU A 71 -9.61 -19.02 8.18
N TYR A 72 -9.81 -20.34 8.32
CA TYR A 72 -9.35 -21.30 7.32
C TYR A 72 -10.04 -21.07 5.96
N ASP A 73 -11.35 -20.86 5.96
CA ASP A 73 -12.13 -20.60 4.75
C ASP A 73 -11.69 -19.28 4.09
N GLN A 74 -11.37 -18.26 4.88
CA GLN A 74 -10.83 -16.99 4.38
C GLN A 74 -9.39 -17.09 3.85
N LEU A 75 -8.59 -18.00 4.39
CA LEU A 75 -7.22 -18.28 3.93
C LEU A 75 -7.17 -19.27 2.74
N GLY A 76 -8.23 -20.02 2.51
CA GLY A 76 -8.28 -21.10 1.53
C GLY A 76 -8.70 -20.68 0.12
N HIS A 77 -8.48 -21.61 -0.83
CA HIS A 77 -9.08 -21.57 -2.17
C HIS A 77 -10.32 -22.48 -2.16
N PRO A 78 -11.42 -22.15 -2.86
CA PRO A 78 -12.66 -22.95 -2.83
C PRO A 78 -12.50 -24.42 -3.25
N ALA A 79 -11.54 -24.69 -4.13
CA ALA A 79 -11.24 -26.07 -4.59
C ALA A 79 -10.44 -26.92 -3.59
N GLN A 80 -10.14 -26.38 -2.41
CA GLN A 80 -9.29 -27.08 -1.44
C GLN A 80 -10.10 -27.92 -0.44
N ALA A 81 -9.42 -28.91 0.14
CA ALA A 81 -10.01 -29.79 1.16
C ALA A 81 -10.52 -28.99 2.36
N SER A 82 -11.64 -29.43 2.95
CA SER A 82 -12.18 -28.83 4.18
C SER A 82 -11.16 -28.85 5.32
N LEU A 83 -11.30 -27.93 6.29
CA LEU A 83 -10.44 -27.90 7.49
C LEU A 83 -10.38 -29.27 8.19
N ALA A 84 -11.49 -29.98 8.29
CA ALA A 84 -11.54 -31.30 8.91
C ALA A 84 -10.71 -32.34 8.14
N ALA A 85 -10.77 -32.33 6.80
CA ALA A 85 -10.03 -33.28 5.97
C ALA A 85 -8.52 -33.01 6.02
N ILE A 86 -8.09 -31.75 5.91
CA ILE A 86 -6.67 -31.40 5.98
C ILE A 86 -6.10 -31.61 7.39
N SER A 87 -6.87 -31.32 8.44
CA SER A 87 -6.48 -31.56 9.83
C SER A 87 -6.20 -33.05 10.09
N ARG A 88 -7.03 -33.95 9.54
CA ARG A 88 -6.77 -35.40 9.63
C ARG A 88 -5.46 -35.78 8.93
N ARG A 89 -5.18 -35.23 7.76
CA ARG A 89 -3.94 -35.49 7.01
C ARG A 89 -2.71 -34.99 7.80
N VAL A 90 -2.78 -33.76 8.31
CA VAL A 90 -1.70 -33.16 9.11
C VAL A 90 -1.46 -33.97 10.38
N ARG A 91 -2.52 -34.44 11.06
CA ARG A 91 -2.45 -35.27 12.26
C ARG A 91 -1.69 -36.57 12.02
N LEU A 92 -1.98 -37.28 10.92
CA LEU A 92 -1.27 -38.51 10.56
C LEU A 92 0.21 -38.24 10.28
N GLN A 93 0.54 -37.10 9.68
CA GLN A 93 1.92 -36.71 9.43
C GLN A 93 2.66 -36.31 10.69
N LEU A 94 2.01 -35.62 11.65
CA LEU A 94 2.64 -35.26 12.93
C LEU A 94 3.17 -36.42 13.72
N LEU A 95 2.54 -37.60 13.61
CA LEU A 95 3.01 -38.85 14.25
C LEU A 95 4.38 -39.30 13.69
N GLN A 96 4.72 -38.85 12.47
CA GLN A 96 6.03 -39.14 11.85
C GLN A 96 7.07 -38.05 12.17
N GLN A 97 6.73 -37.07 13.02
CA GLN A 97 7.57 -35.94 13.43
C GLN A 97 8.21 -35.18 12.24
N PRO A 98 7.41 -34.71 11.27
CA PRO A 98 7.93 -34.02 10.10
C PRO A 98 8.50 -32.66 10.47
N GLY A 99 9.48 -32.19 9.69
CA GLY A 99 9.93 -30.79 9.77
C GLY A 99 8.82 -29.81 9.36
N VAL A 100 8.96 -28.56 9.78
CA VAL A 100 7.99 -27.47 9.46
C VAL A 100 7.79 -27.34 7.95
N ASP A 101 8.85 -27.49 7.15
CA ASP A 101 8.78 -27.38 5.69
C ASP A 101 7.87 -28.43 5.06
N LYS A 102 7.88 -29.65 5.61
CA LYS A 102 6.97 -30.72 5.16
C LYS A 102 5.51 -30.44 5.51
N LEU A 103 5.26 -29.83 6.65
CA LEU A 103 3.91 -29.39 7.04
C LEU A 103 3.42 -28.28 6.14
N LEU A 104 4.27 -27.32 5.80
CA LEU A 104 3.96 -26.26 4.84
C LEU A 104 3.58 -26.83 3.47
N GLU A 105 4.39 -27.76 2.94
CA GLU A 105 4.11 -28.42 1.66
C GLU A 105 2.71 -29.06 1.64
N ILE A 106 2.34 -29.79 2.70
CA ILE A 106 1.04 -30.46 2.82
C ILE A 106 -0.13 -29.46 2.88
N THR A 107 0.10 -28.31 3.47
CA THR A 107 -0.92 -27.27 3.70
C THR A 107 -0.96 -26.20 2.62
N GLY A 108 -0.15 -26.31 1.56
CA GLY A 108 -0.14 -25.40 0.40
C GLY A 108 0.86 -24.27 0.51
N ASN A 109 1.93 -24.41 1.27
CA ASN A 109 3.02 -23.44 1.47
C ASN A 109 2.56 -22.06 2.02
N ASP A 110 1.44 -22.04 2.73
CA ASP A 110 0.90 -20.84 3.38
C ASP A 110 1.10 -20.94 4.90
N PRO A 111 2.00 -20.16 5.52
CA PRO A 111 2.26 -20.21 6.96
C PRO A 111 1.03 -19.86 7.83
N ALA A 112 0.18 -18.91 7.42
CA ALA A 112 -1.00 -18.55 8.18
C ALA A 112 -2.04 -19.68 8.17
N ARG A 113 -2.22 -20.30 7.04
CA ARG A 113 -3.09 -21.46 6.88
C ARG A 113 -2.57 -22.67 7.67
N THR A 114 -1.28 -22.95 7.60
CA THR A 114 -0.63 -24.02 8.39
C THR A 114 -0.83 -23.79 9.88
N TYR A 115 -0.69 -22.54 10.33
CA TYR A 115 -0.94 -22.15 11.72
C TYR A 115 -2.38 -22.45 12.15
N VAL A 116 -3.38 -22.07 11.37
CA VAL A 116 -4.80 -22.33 11.67
C VAL A 116 -5.08 -23.82 11.75
N ILE A 117 -4.53 -24.63 10.82
CA ILE A 117 -4.69 -26.09 10.82
C ILE A 117 -4.04 -26.71 12.06
N LEU A 118 -2.82 -26.33 12.40
CA LEU A 118 -2.13 -26.83 13.60
C LEU A 118 -2.84 -26.45 14.90
N ARG A 119 -3.38 -25.23 14.98
CA ARG A 119 -4.24 -24.79 16.09
C ARG A 119 -5.47 -25.67 16.23
N GLN A 120 -6.13 -25.97 15.10
CA GLN A 120 -7.29 -26.88 15.07
C GLN A 120 -6.92 -28.30 15.53
N VAL A 121 -5.79 -28.84 15.02
CA VAL A 121 -5.31 -30.17 15.44
C VAL A 121 -4.99 -30.19 16.92
N THR A 122 -4.38 -29.14 17.45
CA THR A 122 -4.07 -29.01 18.89
C THR A 122 -5.36 -29.02 19.71
N ALA A 123 -6.33 -28.17 19.36
CA ALA A 123 -7.59 -28.07 20.06
C ALA A 123 -8.38 -29.40 20.06
N GLN A 124 -8.42 -30.10 18.92
CA GLN A 124 -9.07 -31.40 18.81
C GLN A 124 -8.34 -32.47 19.64
N ALA A 125 -7.00 -32.53 19.60
CA ALA A 125 -6.23 -33.47 20.38
C ALA A 125 -6.37 -33.25 21.89
N GLU A 126 -6.50 -32.02 22.33
CA GLU A 126 -6.77 -31.65 23.72
C GLU A 126 -8.20 -32.06 24.16
N ALA A 127 -9.21 -31.76 23.34
CA ALA A 127 -10.59 -32.15 23.59
C ALA A 127 -10.78 -33.66 23.67
N GLU A 128 -10.05 -34.42 22.86
CA GLU A 128 -10.06 -35.88 22.83
C GLU A 128 -9.03 -36.53 23.80
N VAL A 129 -8.40 -35.73 24.65
CA VAL A 129 -7.39 -36.15 25.65
C VAL A 129 -6.19 -36.92 25.05
N ARG A 130 -5.87 -36.67 23.80
CA ARG A 130 -4.72 -37.25 23.08
C ARG A 130 -3.43 -36.50 23.36
N LYS A 131 -2.85 -36.71 24.53
CA LYS A 131 -1.72 -35.93 25.07
C LYS A 131 -0.49 -35.91 24.15
N THR A 132 -0.12 -37.02 23.54
CA THR A 132 1.04 -37.12 22.64
C THR A 132 0.84 -36.29 21.36
N GLU A 133 -0.33 -36.39 20.72
CA GLU A 133 -0.65 -35.62 19.53
C GLU A 133 -0.71 -34.12 19.84
N ALA A 134 -1.32 -33.73 20.96
CA ALA A 134 -1.35 -32.35 21.40
C ALA A 134 0.05 -31.76 21.65
N ALA A 135 0.96 -32.57 22.24
CA ALA A 135 2.35 -32.15 22.46
C ALA A 135 3.09 -31.96 21.13
N LEU A 136 2.96 -32.87 20.18
CA LEU A 136 3.59 -32.79 18.86
C LEU A 136 3.03 -31.56 18.05
N ALA A 137 1.72 -31.32 18.11
CA ALA A 137 1.11 -30.21 17.43
C ALA A 137 1.55 -28.85 18.04
N ARG A 138 1.68 -28.76 19.36
CA ARG A 138 2.22 -27.53 20.01
C ARG A 138 3.68 -27.30 19.68
N ASP A 139 4.51 -28.32 19.62
CA ASP A 139 5.93 -28.22 19.23
C ASP A 139 6.05 -27.73 17.77
N ALA A 140 5.25 -28.29 16.87
CA ALA A 140 5.18 -27.83 15.47
C ALA A 140 4.72 -26.38 15.35
N LEU A 141 3.69 -25.99 16.12
CA LEU A 141 3.22 -24.61 16.21
C LEU A 141 4.32 -23.65 16.66
N ALA A 142 5.00 -23.98 17.76
CA ALA A 142 6.08 -23.15 18.28
C ALA A 142 7.21 -22.95 17.26
N LYS A 143 7.61 -24.03 16.56
CA LYS A 143 8.62 -23.96 15.48
C LYS A 143 8.15 -23.12 14.31
N LEU A 144 6.89 -23.24 13.91
CA LEU A 144 6.29 -22.45 12.84
C LEU A 144 6.24 -20.98 13.22
N GLU A 145 5.79 -20.64 14.43
CA GLU A 145 5.72 -19.26 14.92
C GLU A 145 7.09 -18.59 15.00
N VAL A 146 8.13 -19.30 15.44
CA VAL A 146 9.49 -18.76 15.49
C VAL A 146 9.98 -18.39 14.10
N ARG A 147 9.70 -19.21 13.08
CA ARG A 147 10.24 -19.04 11.73
C ARG A 147 9.40 -18.10 10.85
N TYR A 148 8.07 -18.13 10.98
CA TYR A 148 7.13 -17.49 10.06
C TYR A 148 6.15 -16.52 10.76
N ARG A 149 6.54 -15.93 11.88
CA ARG A 149 5.65 -15.07 12.68
C ARG A 149 5.04 -13.92 11.88
N ARG A 150 5.83 -13.29 11.02
CA ARG A 150 5.36 -12.15 10.21
C ARG A 150 4.32 -12.56 9.19
N GLU A 151 4.61 -13.66 8.50
CA GLU A 151 3.75 -14.24 7.48
C GLU A 151 2.42 -14.71 8.07
N ILE A 152 2.48 -15.36 9.21
CA ILE A 152 1.28 -15.79 9.95
C ILE A 152 0.43 -14.57 10.29
N GLN A 153 1.03 -13.55 10.92
CA GLN A 153 0.30 -12.38 11.36
C GLN A 153 -0.28 -11.60 10.17
N ALA A 154 0.50 -11.39 9.12
CA ALA A 154 0.03 -10.73 7.91
C ALA A 154 -1.14 -11.48 7.26
N GLY A 155 -1.05 -12.81 7.14
CA GLY A 155 -2.11 -13.64 6.60
C GLY A 155 -3.39 -13.59 7.45
N LEU A 156 -3.28 -13.66 8.76
CA LEU A 156 -4.44 -13.58 9.66
C LEU A 156 -5.11 -12.20 9.62
N ASN A 157 -4.34 -11.11 9.60
CA ASN A 157 -4.89 -9.76 9.57
C ASN A 157 -5.65 -9.49 8.26
N ILE A 158 -5.09 -9.88 7.12
CA ILE A 158 -5.79 -9.71 5.85
C ILE A 158 -7.01 -10.64 5.74
N ALA A 159 -6.96 -11.85 6.29
CA ALA A 159 -8.11 -12.74 6.32
C ALA A 159 -9.28 -12.12 7.11
N MET A 160 -9.00 -11.53 8.27
CA MET A 160 -10.00 -10.81 9.07
C MET A 160 -10.56 -9.58 8.33
N ALA A 161 -9.71 -8.81 7.68
CA ALA A 161 -10.12 -7.63 6.92
C ALA A 161 -10.98 -8.00 5.70
N LEU A 162 -10.63 -9.09 4.99
CA LEU A 162 -11.37 -9.57 3.82
C LEU A 162 -12.71 -10.19 4.16
N GLN A 163 -12.90 -10.70 5.37
CA GLN A 163 -14.16 -11.33 5.79
C GLN A 163 -15.39 -10.44 5.58
N ALA A 164 -15.20 -9.13 5.62
CA ALA A 164 -16.28 -8.14 5.46
C ALA A 164 -16.28 -7.47 4.07
N ALA A 165 -15.33 -7.78 3.19
CA ALA A 165 -15.10 -7.01 1.97
C ALA A 165 -15.52 -7.74 0.70
N THR A 166 -15.26 -9.06 0.58
CA THR A 166 -15.56 -9.80 -0.65
C THR A 166 -15.80 -11.29 -0.40
N ASP A 167 -16.74 -11.86 -1.15
CA ASP A 167 -16.99 -13.29 -1.18
C ASP A 167 -16.19 -14.00 -2.30
N ASP A 168 -15.57 -13.24 -3.20
CA ASP A 168 -14.75 -13.81 -4.28
C ASP A 168 -13.42 -14.38 -3.76
N PRO A 169 -13.18 -15.69 -3.96
CA PRO A 169 -11.96 -16.34 -3.51
C PRO A 169 -10.70 -15.90 -4.26
N GLN A 170 -10.80 -15.53 -5.53
CA GLN A 170 -9.64 -15.08 -6.32
C GLN A 170 -9.21 -13.70 -5.86
N GLU A 171 -10.17 -12.80 -5.62
CA GLU A 171 -9.91 -11.49 -5.07
C GLU A 171 -9.27 -11.58 -3.68
N ARG A 172 -9.79 -12.44 -2.79
CA ARG A 172 -9.18 -12.69 -1.48
C ARG A 172 -7.73 -13.17 -1.57
N GLN A 173 -7.42 -14.07 -2.50
CA GLN A 173 -6.06 -14.57 -2.71
C GLN A 173 -5.14 -13.46 -3.22
N ALA A 174 -5.58 -12.66 -4.17
CA ALA A 174 -4.82 -11.53 -4.71
C ALA A 174 -4.52 -10.50 -3.62
N MET A 175 -5.51 -10.15 -2.79
CA MET A 175 -5.34 -9.21 -1.68
C MET A 175 -4.40 -9.72 -0.59
N ARG A 176 -4.43 -11.01 -0.28
CA ARG A 176 -3.46 -11.60 0.67
C ARG A 176 -2.04 -11.52 0.13
N ALA A 177 -1.83 -11.87 -1.13
CA ALA A 177 -0.52 -11.78 -1.77
C ALA A 177 -0.01 -10.34 -1.76
N LEU A 178 -0.89 -9.38 -2.06
CA LEU A 178 -0.58 -7.96 -2.05
C LEU A 178 -0.21 -7.45 -0.65
N TYR A 179 -0.99 -7.80 0.38
CA TYR A 179 -0.68 -7.43 1.77
C TYR A 179 0.65 -8.03 2.22
N TYR A 180 0.87 -9.31 1.95
CA TYR A 180 2.12 -9.99 2.27
C TYR A 180 3.33 -9.29 1.60
N ALA A 181 3.26 -9.03 0.30
CA ALA A 181 4.31 -8.33 -0.43
C ALA A 181 4.61 -6.94 0.14
N SER A 182 3.57 -6.20 0.53
CA SER A 182 3.70 -4.83 1.03
C SER A 182 4.22 -4.77 2.46
N VAL A 183 3.68 -5.61 3.35
CA VAL A 183 3.97 -5.55 4.79
C VAL A 183 5.19 -6.41 5.15
N VAL A 184 5.27 -7.63 4.64
CA VAL A 184 6.33 -8.59 4.97
C VAL A 184 7.56 -8.39 4.10
N VAL A 185 7.40 -8.38 2.78
CA VAL A 185 8.50 -8.21 1.80
C VAL A 185 8.90 -6.74 1.63
N ARG A 186 8.04 -5.81 2.05
CA ARG A 186 8.30 -4.36 2.04
C ARG A 186 8.42 -3.77 0.63
N GLN A 187 7.48 -4.07 -0.22
CA GLN A 187 7.34 -3.34 -1.48
C GLN A 187 7.13 -1.83 -1.26
N SER A 188 7.47 -1.04 -2.27
CA SER A 188 7.15 0.38 -2.25
C SER A 188 5.63 0.61 -2.27
N LEU A 189 5.18 1.72 -1.69
CA LEU A 189 3.75 2.08 -1.71
C LEU A 189 3.25 2.24 -3.16
N ALA A 190 4.08 2.74 -4.06
CA ALA A 190 3.74 2.86 -5.49
C ALA A 190 3.47 1.49 -6.12
N ALA A 191 4.34 0.50 -5.88
CA ALA A 191 4.15 -0.86 -6.38
C ALA A 191 2.88 -1.51 -5.80
N MET A 192 2.58 -1.24 -4.53
CA MET A 192 1.34 -1.69 -3.90
C MET A 192 0.11 -1.07 -4.57
N MET A 193 0.14 0.23 -4.88
CA MET A 193 -0.97 0.90 -5.57
C MET A 193 -1.15 0.40 -7.01
N GLN A 194 -0.06 0.15 -7.73
CA GLN A 194 -0.13 -0.46 -9.08
C GLN A 194 -0.80 -1.84 -9.04
N ALA A 195 -0.39 -2.68 -8.08
CA ALA A 195 -0.98 -4.00 -7.92
C ALA A 195 -2.45 -3.94 -7.49
N LEU A 196 -2.82 -3.00 -6.62
CA LEU A 196 -4.20 -2.77 -6.19
C LEU A 196 -5.10 -2.35 -7.37
N LEU A 197 -4.62 -1.45 -8.22
CA LEU A 197 -5.31 -1.06 -9.45
C LEU A 197 -5.44 -2.24 -10.43
N GLY A 198 -4.44 -3.10 -10.51
CA GLY A 198 -4.49 -4.31 -11.34
C GLY A 198 -5.53 -5.34 -10.88
N VAL A 199 -5.80 -5.41 -9.57
CA VAL A 199 -6.79 -6.34 -8.99
C VAL A 199 -8.21 -5.78 -9.07
N TYR A 200 -8.38 -4.50 -8.72
CA TYR A 200 -9.70 -3.89 -8.54
C TYR A 200 -10.14 -2.99 -9.70
N GLY A 201 -9.24 -2.64 -10.60
CA GLY A 201 -9.52 -1.60 -11.59
C GLY A 201 -9.73 -0.23 -10.95
N GLY A 202 -10.29 0.72 -11.73
CA GLY A 202 -10.58 2.06 -11.24
C GLY A 202 -11.80 2.13 -10.33
N GLU A 203 -12.85 1.39 -10.67
CA GLU A 203 -14.16 1.47 -10.00
C GLU A 203 -14.13 0.97 -8.55
N GLN A 204 -13.41 -0.12 -8.28
CA GLN A 204 -13.35 -0.75 -6.95
C GLN A 204 -12.06 -0.44 -6.19
N PHE A 205 -11.21 0.42 -6.72
CA PHE A 205 -9.92 0.79 -6.10
C PHE A 205 -10.07 1.27 -4.65
N ALA A 206 -11.08 2.12 -4.39
CA ALA A 206 -11.35 2.65 -3.06
C ALA A 206 -11.72 1.54 -2.06
N ALA A 207 -12.48 0.52 -2.50
CA ALA A 207 -12.82 -0.63 -1.66
C ALA A 207 -11.57 -1.44 -1.31
N GLY A 208 -10.73 -1.77 -2.28
CA GLY A 208 -9.46 -2.46 -2.07
C GLY A 208 -8.50 -1.69 -1.14
N LEU A 209 -8.41 -0.38 -1.32
CA LEU A 209 -7.61 0.48 -0.44
C LEU A 209 -8.11 0.44 1.02
N ASN A 210 -9.42 0.45 1.23
CA ASN A 210 -10.02 0.34 2.56
C ASN A 210 -9.74 -1.02 3.22
N VAL A 211 -9.77 -2.12 2.47
CA VAL A 211 -9.40 -3.45 2.99
C VAL A 211 -7.95 -3.46 3.48
N MET A 212 -7.03 -2.92 2.69
CA MET A 212 -5.61 -2.82 3.06
C MET A 212 -5.40 -1.95 4.31
N ARG A 213 -6.06 -0.80 4.38
CA ARG A 213 -6.01 0.10 5.54
C ARG A 213 -6.51 -0.58 6.80
N ARG A 214 -7.62 -1.31 6.70
CA ARG A 214 -8.21 -2.06 7.82
C ARG A 214 -7.28 -3.15 8.32
N ALA A 215 -6.70 -3.96 7.43
CA ALA A 215 -5.74 -4.99 7.80
C ALA A 215 -4.51 -4.43 8.52
N LEU A 216 -3.99 -3.29 8.05
CA LEU A 216 -2.88 -2.59 8.71
C LEU A 216 -3.26 -2.01 10.07
N ALA A 217 -4.46 -1.43 10.20
CA ALA A 217 -4.94 -0.90 11.47
C ALA A 217 -5.11 -2.01 12.51
N ASP A 218 -5.65 -3.16 12.12
CA ASP A 218 -5.79 -4.33 12.98
C ASP A 218 -4.41 -4.90 13.41
N ASP A 219 -3.41 -4.90 12.51
CA ASP A 219 -2.05 -5.32 12.82
C ASP A 219 -1.36 -4.38 13.84
N ILE A 220 -1.55 -3.07 13.66
CA ILE A 220 -1.05 -2.05 14.60
C ILE A 220 -1.70 -2.20 15.97
N ALA A 221 -3.02 -2.38 16.02
CA ALA A 221 -3.79 -2.50 17.26
C ALA A 221 -3.41 -3.76 18.04
N ALA A 222 -3.19 -4.88 17.35
CA ALA A 222 -2.82 -6.15 17.95
C ALA A 222 -1.38 -6.16 18.50
N GLN A 223 -0.52 -5.21 18.08
CA GLN A 223 0.91 -5.17 18.42
C GLN A 223 1.66 -6.51 18.20
N ALA A 224 1.09 -7.37 17.37
CA ALA A 224 1.52 -8.73 17.18
C ALA A 224 2.56 -8.85 16.06
N SER A 225 2.65 -7.83 15.19
CA SER A 225 3.63 -7.80 14.11
C SER A 225 5.05 -7.64 14.65
N SER A 226 5.97 -8.37 14.07
CA SER A 226 7.41 -8.18 14.30
C SER A 226 7.95 -6.93 13.58
N ILE A 227 7.10 -6.23 12.81
CA ILE A 227 7.43 -4.95 12.18
C ILE A 227 7.23 -3.84 13.22
N PRO A 228 8.21 -2.94 13.40
CA PRO A 228 8.06 -1.82 14.32
C PRO A 228 6.78 -1.03 14.00
N GLY A 229 5.95 -0.78 15.02
CA GLY A 229 4.66 -0.08 14.87
C GLY A 229 4.79 1.29 14.20
N ALA A 230 5.92 1.98 14.36
CA ALA A 230 6.21 3.23 13.64
C ALA A 230 6.23 3.04 12.12
N LYS A 231 6.78 1.93 11.61
CA LYS A 231 6.80 1.64 10.17
C LYS A 231 5.42 1.30 9.64
N LEU A 232 4.63 0.54 10.39
CA LEU A 232 3.24 0.24 10.03
C LEU A 232 2.39 1.52 9.98
N ARG A 233 2.58 2.43 10.94
CA ARG A 233 1.91 3.74 10.94
C ARG A 233 2.31 4.58 9.73
N THR A 234 3.59 4.61 9.38
CA THR A 234 4.06 5.32 8.17
C THR A 234 3.40 4.75 6.91
N LEU A 235 3.28 3.43 6.81
CA LEU A 235 2.60 2.79 5.69
C LEU A 235 1.11 3.13 5.68
N LEU A 236 0.44 3.09 6.83
CA LEU A 236 -0.97 3.45 6.94
C LEU A 236 -1.23 4.92 6.58
N LEU A 237 -0.40 5.84 7.04
CA LEU A 237 -0.47 7.25 6.64
C LEU A 237 -0.25 7.44 5.13
N GLY A 238 0.71 6.69 4.57
CA GLY A 238 0.90 6.64 3.12
C GLY A 238 -0.34 6.18 2.37
N LEU A 239 -1.00 5.12 2.84
CA LEU A 239 -2.26 4.64 2.26
C LEU A 239 -3.40 5.64 2.39
N GLN A 240 -3.48 6.37 3.50
CA GLN A 240 -4.49 7.44 3.67
C GLN A 240 -4.28 8.55 2.65
N SER A 241 -3.02 8.96 2.40
CA SER A 241 -2.71 9.96 1.37
C SER A 241 -3.08 9.51 -0.04
N CYS A 242 -3.14 8.20 -0.28
CA CYS A 242 -3.56 7.63 -1.57
C CYS A 242 -5.07 7.68 -1.83
N GLY A 243 -5.89 8.08 -0.86
CA GLY A 243 -7.33 8.27 -1.05
C GLY A 243 -7.68 9.28 -2.15
N HIS A 244 -6.77 10.20 -2.46
CA HIS A 244 -6.92 11.19 -3.54
C HIS A 244 -6.58 10.65 -4.94
N LEU A 245 -6.08 9.42 -5.07
CA LEU A 245 -5.73 8.83 -6.38
C LEU A 245 -6.93 8.69 -7.32
N ASN A 246 -8.15 8.58 -6.79
CA ASN A 246 -9.35 8.63 -7.63
C ASN A 246 -9.44 9.95 -8.43
N GLY A 247 -9.06 11.08 -7.85
CA GLY A 247 -8.99 12.35 -8.58
C GLY A 247 -7.91 12.37 -9.66
N VAL A 248 -6.79 11.70 -9.44
CA VAL A 248 -5.75 11.53 -10.47
C VAL A 248 -6.25 10.60 -11.58
N LEU A 249 -6.97 9.52 -11.25
CA LEU A 249 -7.58 8.63 -12.23
C LEU A 249 -8.57 9.38 -13.12
N SER A 250 -9.48 10.16 -12.54
CA SER A 250 -10.42 11.02 -13.32
C SER A 250 -9.69 12.05 -14.18
N SER A 251 -8.53 12.54 -13.75
CA SER A 251 -7.69 13.40 -14.56
C SER A 251 -7.05 12.66 -15.74
N CYS A 252 -6.64 11.37 -15.54
CA CYS A 252 -6.18 10.51 -16.62
C CYS A 252 -7.28 10.27 -17.66
N GLU A 253 -8.50 9.95 -17.22
CA GLU A 253 -9.67 9.77 -18.07
C GLU A 253 -9.95 11.02 -18.91
N SER A 254 -9.98 12.19 -18.26
CA SER A 254 -10.20 13.47 -18.92
C SER A 254 -9.09 13.82 -19.94
N LEU A 255 -7.83 13.45 -19.64
CA LEU A 255 -6.72 13.67 -20.56
C LEU A 255 -6.85 12.78 -21.80
N ILE A 256 -7.09 11.49 -21.60
CA ILE A 256 -7.25 10.51 -22.68
C ILE A 256 -8.41 10.91 -23.60
N GLN A 257 -9.54 11.28 -23.02
CA GLN A 257 -10.71 11.75 -23.77
C GLN A 257 -10.38 13.03 -24.59
N ARG A 258 -9.65 13.98 -24.00
CA ARG A 258 -9.26 15.22 -24.69
C ARG A 258 -8.26 15.00 -25.82
N LEU A 259 -7.39 13.99 -25.70
CA LEU A 259 -6.42 13.63 -26.72
C LEU A 259 -6.99 12.68 -27.79
N GLU A 260 -8.21 12.20 -27.58
CA GLU A 260 -8.88 11.25 -28.49
C GLU A 260 -8.05 9.99 -28.78
N VAL A 261 -7.30 9.51 -27.77
CA VAL A 261 -6.46 8.31 -27.88
C VAL A 261 -7.13 7.10 -27.25
N GLU A 262 -6.95 5.92 -27.87
CA GLU A 262 -7.46 4.64 -27.34
C GLU A 262 -6.52 4.10 -26.26
N HIS A 263 -6.51 4.73 -25.08
CA HIS A 263 -5.72 4.29 -23.94
C HIS A 263 -6.62 4.09 -22.71
N ASP A 264 -6.20 3.17 -21.85
CA ASP A 264 -6.86 2.94 -20.56
C ASP A 264 -6.30 3.89 -19.50
N ALA A 265 -7.17 4.61 -18.81
CA ALA A 265 -6.81 5.54 -17.73
C ALA A 265 -6.16 4.82 -16.54
N VAL A 266 -6.56 3.58 -16.24
CA VAL A 266 -5.96 2.74 -15.19
C VAL A 266 -4.51 2.42 -15.56
N VAL A 267 -4.25 2.05 -16.82
CA VAL A 267 -2.90 1.76 -17.32
C VAL A 267 -2.03 3.03 -17.27
N LEU A 268 -2.58 4.18 -17.65
CA LEU A 268 -1.86 5.46 -17.53
C LEU A 268 -1.51 5.76 -16.07
N LEU A 269 -2.46 5.65 -15.15
CA LEU A 269 -2.20 5.86 -13.72
C LEU A 269 -1.16 4.87 -13.18
N GLN A 270 -1.24 3.58 -13.52
CA GLN A 270 -0.22 2.59 -13.14
C GLN A 270 1.18 2.97 -13.62
N ARG A 271 1.28 3.52 -14.83
CA ARG A 271 2.55 4.01 -15.39
C ARG A 271 3.09 5.22 -14.62
N LEU A 272 2.23 6.19 -14.26
CA LEU A 272 2.60 7.34 -13.42
C LEU A 272 3.06 6.90 -12.02
N LEU A 273 2.42 5.91 -11.42
CA LEU A 273 2.84 5.30 -10.15
C LEU A 273 4.21 4.61 -10.27
N GLY A 274 4.46 3.91 -11.37
CA GLY A 274 5.76 3.29 -11.67
C GLY A 274 6.87 4.34 -11.71
N TYR A 275 6.64 5.46 -12.36
CA TYR A 275 7.58 6.58 -12.42
C TYR A 275 7.82 7.23 -11.04
N ALA A 276 6.78 7.38 -10.22
CA ALA A 276 6.94 7.88 -8.86
C ALA A 276 7.81 6.94 -8.00
N GLY A 277 7.61 5.64 -8.10
CA GLY A 277 8.36 4.64 -7.33
C GLY A 277 9.78 4.38 -7.85
N GLY A 278 9.98 4.39 -9.16
CA GLY A 278 11.25 4.04 -9.83
C GLY A 278 12.10 5.23 -10.26
N GLY A 279 11.48 6.39 -10.46
CA GLY A 279 12.05 7.55 -11.13
C GLY A 279 11.62 7.62 -12.60
N ILE A 280 11.78 8.77 -13.23
CA ILE A 280 11.46 8.98 -14.63
C ILE A 280 12.60 9.74 -15.33
N ALA A 281 13.22 9.13 -16.33
CA ALA A 281 14.21 9.77 -17.17
C ALA A 281 13.59 10.53 -18.35
N CYS A 282 14.29 11.51 -18.94
CA CYS A 282 13.80 12.27 -20.09
C CYS A 282 13.33 11.38 -21.25
N ALA A 283 14.06 10.29 -21.54
CA ALA A 283 13.69 9.35 -22.60
C ALA A 283 12.35 8.62 -22.32
N GLU A 284 12.02 8.39 -21.05
CA GLU A 284 10.75 7.79 -20.65
C GLU A 284 9.60 8.81 -20.75
N VAL A 285 9.88 10.08 -20.43
CA VAL A 285 8.92 11.18 -20.61
C VAL A 285 8.59 11.37 -22.10
N GLN A 286 9.61 11.36 -22.97
CA GLN A 286 9.43 11.46 -24.43
C GLN A 286 8.60 10.29 -24.97
N ARG A 287 8.90 9.07 -24.52
CA ARG A 287 8.15 7.87 -24.90
C ARG A 287 6.70 7.95 -24.46
N LEU A 288 6.44 8.37 -23.21
CA LEU A 288 5.09 8.55 -22.68
C LEU A 288 4.31 9.61 -23.49
N ALA A 289 4.95 10.72 -23.82
CA ALA A 289 4.35 11.78 -24.63
C ALA A 289 4.04 11.31 -26.05
N GLY A 290 4.93 10.56 -26.69
CA GLY A 290 4.75 9.96 -28.01
C GLY A 290 3.60 8.95 -28.05
N ASP A 291 3.52 8.08 -27.06
CA ASP A 291 2.43 7.09 -26.94
C ASP A 291 1.04 7.75 -26.84
N LEU A 292 0.95 8.98 -26.30
CA LEU A 292 -0.32 9.70 -26.07
C LEU A 292 -0.66 10.72 -27.17
N SER A 293 0.17 10.91 -28.20
CA SER A 293 0.03 12.09 -29.06
C SER A 293 0.09 11.87 -30.57
N HIS A 294 0.01 10.66 -31.05
CA HIS A 294 0.12 10.38 -32.49
C HIS A 294 1.31 11.08 -33.18
N GLU A 295 2.47 11.15 -32.51
CA GLU A 295 3.75 11.68 -33.01
C GLU A 295 3.86 13.18 -33.28
N SER A 296 2.82 13.99 -33.09
CA SER A 296 2.94 15.43 -33.29
C SER A 296 3.57 16.13 -32.07
N SER A 297 4.55 17.03 -32.27
CA SER A 297 5.19 17.82 -31.21
C SER A 297 4.19 18.62 -30.39
N ALA A 298 3.18 19.21 -31.04
CA ALA A 298 2.10 19.93 -30.39
C ALA A 298 1.25 19.00 -29.51
N GLY A 299 0.90 17.82 -30.01
CA GLY A 299 0.18 16.78 -29.24
C GLY A 299 0.99 16.31 -28.04
N GLN A 300 2.31 16.11 -28.21
CA GLN A 300 3.20 15.75 -27.10
C GLN A 300 3.25 16.83 -26.01
N LEU A 301 3.28 18.11 -26.38
CA LEU A 301 3.20 19.21 -25.43
C LEU A 301 1.87 19.25 -24.68
N VAL A 302 0.74 19.02 -25.37
CA VAL A 302 -0.59 18.94 -24.75
C VAL A 302 -0.66 17.79 -23.76
N SER A 303 -0.12 16.62 -24.13
CA SER A 303 -0.05 15.45 -23.26
C SER A 303 0.77 15.72 -22.00
N LEU A 304 1.97 16.30 -22.13
CA LEU A 304 2.84 16.61 -21.00
C LEU A 304 2.26 17.71 -20.11
N ASN A 305 1.56 18.70 -20.68
CA ASN A 305 0.83 19.71 -19.92
C ASN A 305 -0.28 19.09 -19.03
N GLY A 306 -0.90 18.02 -19.48
CA GLY A 306 -1.86 17.26 -18.69
C GLY A 306 -1.18 16.37 -17.62
N ILE A 307 -0.08 15.71 -17.97
CA ILE A 307 0.63 14.76 -17.10
C ILE A 307 1.37 15.47 -15.95
N TYR A 308 1.99 16.62 -16.21
CA TYR A 308 2.77 17.34 -15.20
C TYR A 308 1.99 17.64 -13.91
N PRO A 309 0.77 18.20 -13.93
CA PRO A 309 -0.01 18.43 -12.72
C PRO A 309 -0.44 17.14 -12.04
N MET A 310 -0.67 16.05 -12.79
CA MET A 310 -0.98 14.73 -12.21
C MET A 310 0.21 14.19 -11.41
N LEU A 311 1.43 14.18 -11.99
CA LEU A 311 2.66 13.78 -11.30
C LEU A 311 2.93 14.68 -10.09
N LYS A 312 2.76 15.99 -10.23
CA LYS A 312 2.93 16.95 -9.14
C LYS A 312 1.94 16.72 -8.00
N GLY A 313 0.72 16.30 -8.31
CA GLY A 313 -0.36 15.98 -7.36
C GLY A 313 -0.21 14.63 -6.65
N LEU A 314 0.68 13.75 -7.12
CA LEU A 314 0.89 12.47 -6.44
C LEU A 314 1.46 12.69 -5.03
N PRO A 315 0.93 11.97 -4.01
CA PRO A 315 1.45 12.01 -2.64
C PRO A 315 2.94 11.70 -2.57
N LEU A 316 3.67 12.43 -1.72
CA LEU A 316 5.11 12.20 -1.55
C LEU A 316 5.44 10.76 -1.12
N ALA A 317 4.54 10.11 -0.39
CA ALA A 317 4.69 8.73 0.05
C ALA A 317 4.79 7.70 -1.10
N LEU A 318 4.32 8.06 -2.30
CA LEU A 318 4.43 7.23 -3.51
C LEU A 318 5.77 7.39 -4.21
N TRP A 319 6.45 8.51 -4.00
CA TRP A 319 7.76 8.75 -4.57
C TRP A 319 8.85 8.02 -3.79
N ARG A 320 9.89 7.60 -4.49
CA ARG A 320 11.05 6.98 -3.83
C ARG A 320 11.62 7.88 -2.73
N ASP A 321 11.73 9.17 -3.00
CA ASP A 321 12.12 10.22 -2.08
C ASP A 321 11.78 11.60 -2.68
N ASN A 322 12.00 12.68 -1.92
CA ASN A 322 11.72 14.04 -2.37
C ASN A 322 12.65 14.48 -3.53
N ARG A 323 13.87 13.97 -3.56
CA ARG A 323 14.81 14.25 -4.64
C ARG A 323 14.34 13.62 -5.95
N GLY A 324 13.94 12.35 -5.93
CA GLY A 324 13.39 11.66 -7.09
C GLY A 324 12.13 12.34 -7.64
N ARG A 325 11.27 12.90 -6.75
CA ARG A 325 10.14 13.72 -7.18
C ARG A 325 10.58 14.99 -7.90
N GLN A 326 11.54 15.73 -7.35
CA GLN A 326 12.06 16.96 -7.95
C GLN A 326 12.75 16.68 -9.29
N GLU A 327 13.60 15.66 -9.35
CA GLU A 327 14.27 15.22 -10.58
C GLU A 327 13.25 14.80 -11.65
N GLY A 328 12.24 14.00 -11.29
CA GLY A 328 11.21 13.56 -12.21
C GLY A 328 10.39 14.72 -12.79
N LEU A 329 9.93 15.64 -11.94
CA LEU A 329 9.20 16.83 -12.39
C LEU A 329 10.07 17.74 -13.26
N HIS A 330 11.35 17.89 -12.93
CA HIS A 330 12.31 18.65 -13.74
C HIS A 330 12.51 18.03 -15.12
N ASN A 331 12.66 16.70 -15.20
CA ASN A 331 12.80 16.00 -16.48
C ASN A 331 11.59 16.18 -17.39
N VAL A 332 10.37 16.23 -16.84
CA VAL A 332 9.16 16.55 -17.62
C VAL A 332 9.28 17.98 -18.21
N LEU A 333 9.68 18.96 -17.40
CA LEU A 333 9.85 20.34 -17.88
C LEU A 333 10.93 20.47 -18.94
N LEU A 334 12.08 19.74 -18.80
CA LEU A 334 13.13 19.73 -19.80
C LEU A 334 12.64 19.23 -21.15
N VAL A 335 11.85 18.15 -21.15
CA VAL A 335 11.28 17.60 -22.40
C VAL A 335 10.26 18.57 -23.01
N MET A 336 9.44 19.23 -22.19
CA MET A 336 8.51 20.25 -22.69
C MET A 336 9.23 21.44 -23.31
N ASP A 337 10.33 21.90 -22.71
CA ASP A 337 11.16 22.97 -23.26
C ASP A 337 11.80 22.58 -24.60
N GLU A 338 12.28 21.35 -24.71
CA GLU A 338 12.87 20.84 -25.96
C GLU A 338 11.83 20.74 -27.08
N LEU A 339 10.65 20.19 -26.80
CA LEU A 339 9.54 20.15 -27.77
C LEU A 339 9.10 21.55 -28.22
N THR A 340 9.06 22.51 -27.29
CA THR A 340 8.73 23.91 -27.60
C THR A 340 9.77 24.55 -28.50
N ARG A 341 11.05 24.21 -28.37
CA ARG A 341 12.12 24.69 -29.28
C ARG A 341 11.98 24.08 -30.65
N GLN A 342 11.67 22.79 -30.74
CA GLN A 342 11.48 22.09 -32.02
C GLN A 342 10.32 22.70 -32.82
N GLU A 343 9.20 23.05 -32.16
CA GLU A 343 8.08 23.73 -32.84
C GLU A 343 8.42 25.15 -33.34
N LYS A 344 9.33 25.85 -32.65
CA LYS A 344 9.73 27.23 -33.04
C LYS A 344 10.78 27.25 -34.13
N LEU A 345 11.42 26.12 -34.47
CA LEU A 345 12.34 26.04 -35.59
C LEU A 345 11.53 26.11 -36.89
N PRO A 346 11.78 27.10 -37.76
CA PRO A 346 11.05 27.21 -39.05
C PRO A 346 11.36 25.94 -39.86
N VAL A 347 10.30 25.30 -40.37
CA VAL A 347 10.42 24.22 -41.37
C VAL A 347 11.30 24.77 -42.47
N ARG A 348 12.49 24.18 -42.67
CA ARG A 348 13.37 24.53 -43.81
C ARG A 348 12.56 24.26 -45.09
N PRO A 349 12.23 25.29 -45.90
CA PRO A 349 11.65 25.07 -47.21
C PRO A 349 12.75 24.59 -48.14
N GLY A 350 12.76 23.32 -48.47
CA GLY A 350 13.71 22.84 -49.45
C GLY A 350 14.08 21.37 -49.34
N ASP A 351 13.19 20.49 -49.76
CA ASP A 351 13.59 19.19 -50.34
C ASP A 351 12.55 18.68 -51.37
N ASP A 352 11.71 19.53 -51.93
CA ASP A 352 10.78 19.16 -53.02
C ASP A 352 11.42 19.32 -54.44
N SER A 353 12.73 19.40 -54.55
CA SER A 353 13.39 19.54 -55.86
C SER A 353 14.24 18.34 -56.26
N ARG A 354 13.66 17.12 -56.17
CA ARG A 354 14.23 15.94 -56.88
C ARG A 354 13.12 14.93 -57.23
N ALA A 355 12.19 15.35 -58.06
CA ALA A 355 11.35 14.43 -58.79
C ALA A 355 10.87 15.09 -60.11
N GLU A 356 11.80 15.53 -60.93
CA GLU A 356 11.60 15.71 -62.39
C GLU A 356 12.98 15.61 -63.04
N GLY A 357 13.25 14.46 -63.65
CA GLY A 357 14.42 14.17 -64.46
C GLY A 357 14.38 12.70 -64.92
#